data_817c5d1c40adf07765770cd7e48ed765
#
_entry.id   817c5d1c40adf07765770cd7e48ed765
#
_cell.length_a   1.000
_cell.length_b   1.000
_cell.length_c   1.000
_cell.angle_alpha   90.00
_cell.angle_beta   90.00
_cell.angle_gamma   90.00
#
_symmetry.space_group_name_H-M   'P 1'
#
loop_
_entity.id
_entity.type
_entity.pdbx_description
1 polymer ?
#
loop_
_entity_poly.entity_id
_entity_poly.type
_entity_poly.pdbx_seq_one_letter_code
_entity_poly.pdbx_strand_id
1 'polypeptide(L)'
;QLLGICRRKIMQFKWVLLFIFIFTVTFHYKNILTFVGIEAGVFFGFKELDINSSGFLEKEEWSEGMFSLLDFNGDNLVNKDEFREFIREYSKEFSWENQLNDRYVFPEQLKKGAFESTLMDTTIGYYIYIPDAYHEQLDKRFRTVYYLHGGRPGNEAREAFISNYIHNIFQDATIDPAIYIFVNGGELSHYNSDELNSYGEDILINELIPHIDRKYRTINDRQGRGLEGFSQGGRAVTRFMFKYPNLFGTVSAGGGSYVIEKQIKDSEGYEDDPRDDKKNIYFVGAGNDAWSL
;
A
#
# COMPACT_ATOMS: atom_id res chain seq x y z
N GLN A 1 8.12 -1.86 -39.76
CA GLN A 1 8.28 -1.91 -38.30
C GLN A 1 7.82 -0.59 -37.64
N LEU A 2 8.27 0.61 -38.09
CA LEU A 2 7.86 1.91 -37.55
C LEU A 2 6.35 2.20 -37.64
N LEU A 3 5.69 1.78 -38.73
CA LEU A 3 4.22 1.92 -38.87
C LEU A 3 3.42 1.03 -37.95
N GLY A 4 3.95 -0.13 -37.57
CA GLY A 4 3.34 -1.03 -36.57
C GLY A 4 3.37 -0.46 -35.15
N ILE A 5 4.49 0.14 -34.76
CA ILE A 5 4.68 0.79 -33.44
C ILE A 5 3.79 2.03 -33.33
N CYS A 6 3.67 2.82 -34.39
CA CYS A 6 2.81 4.00 -34.40
C CYS A 6 1.30 3.63 -34.32
N ARG A 7 0.88 2.55 -34.97
CA ARG A 7 -0.50 2.03 -34.87
C ARG A 7 -0.80 1.50 -33.45
N ARG A 8 0.14 0.80 -32.79
CA ARG A 8 -0.01 0.35 -31.41
C ARG A 8 -0.16 1.51 -30.44
N LYS A 9 0.71 2.53 -30.50
CA LYS A 9 0.61 3.72 -29.63
C LYS A 9 -0.68 4.49 -29.82
N ILE A 10 -1.16 4.64 -31.07
CA ILE A 10 -2.44 5.32 -31.35
C ILE A 10 -3.62 4.49 -30.84
N MET A 11 -3.55 3.16 -30.90
CA MET A 11 -4.60 2.28 -30.42
C MET A 11 -4.64 2.27 -28.87
N GLN A 12 -3.49 2.20 -28.20
CA GLN A 12 -3.37 2.32 -26.75
C GLN A 12 -3.90 3.66 -26.26
N PHE A 13 -3.54 4.77 -26.91
CA PHE A 13 -4.06 6.10 -26.57
C PHE A 13 -5.58 6.23 -26.77
N LYS A 14 -6.17 5.54 -27.76
CA LYS A 14 -7.62 5.47 -27.95
C LYS A 14 -8.30 4.69 -26.81
N TRP A 15 -7.69 3.64 -26.29
CA TRP A 15 -8.23 2.86 -25.19
C TRP A 15 -8.14 3.60 -23.85
N VAL A 16 -7.06 4.30 -23.60
CA VAL A 16 -6.94 5.22 -22.46
C VAL A 16 -8.01 6.32 -22.54
N LEU A 17 -8.23 6.90 -23.72
CA LEU A 17 -9.29 7.89 -23.91
C LEU A 17 -10.70 7.29 -23.80
N LEU A 18 -10.92 6.06 -24.25
CA LEU A 18 -12.19 5.34 -24.08
C LEU A 18 -12.42 5.02 -22.59
N PHE A 19 -11.38 4.64 -21.87
CA PHE A 19 -11.39 4.48 -20.42
C PHE A 19 -11.77 5.77 -19.70
N ILE A 20 -11.12 6.88 -20.05
CA ILE A 20 -11.42 8.21 -19.51
C ILE A 20 -12.85 8.64 -19.88
N PHE A 21 -13.29 8.38 -21.11
CA PHE A 21 -14.65 8.73 -21.57
C PHE A 21 -15.75 7.91 -20.87
N ILE A 22 -15.53 6.62 -20.68
CA ILE A 22 -16.44 5.75 -19.88
C ILE A 22 -16.47 6.26 -18.43
N PHE A 23 -15.37 6.72 -17.89
CA PHE A 23 -15.27 7.25 -16.54
C PHE A 23 -16.04 8.58 -16.33
N THR A 24 -16.02 9.48 -17.31
CA THR A 24 -16.64 10.81 -17.18
C THR A 24 -18.16 10.82 -17.34
N VAL A 25 -18.75 9.85 -18.02
CA VAL A 25 -20.21 9.79 -18.26
C VAL A 25 -21.00 9.20 -17.08
N THR A 26 -20.33 8.62 -16.06
CA THR A 26 -20.98 7.69 -15.12
C THR A 26 -21.18 8.18 -13.69
N PHE A 27 -21.13 9.46 -13.42
CA PHE A 27 -21.24 9.99 -12.05
C PHE A 27 -22.58 9.72 -11.34
N HIS A 28 -23.61 9.21 -12.03
CA HIS A 28 -24.95 9.00 -11.46
C HIS A 28 -25.45 7.52 -11.41
N TYR A 29 -24.70 6.55 -11.95
CA TYR A 29 -25.04 5.12 -11.91
C TYR A 29 -23.85 4.27 -11.45
N LYS A 30 -23.21 4.68 -10.36
CA LYS A 30 -21.87 4.27 -9.94
C LYS A 30 -21.62 2.76 -9.85
N ASN A 31 -22.54 1.92 -9.42
CA ASN A 31 -22.21 0.53 -9.08
C ASN A 31 -22.37 -0.46 -10.27
N ILE A 32 -23.39 -0.30 -11.09
CA ILE A 32 -23.64 -1.23 -12.21
C ILE A 32 -22.71 -0.93 -13.38
N LEU A 33 -22.48 0.34 -13.68
CA LEU A 33 -21.64 0.76 -14.80
C LEU A 33 -20.14 0.56 -14.50
N THR A 34 -19.72 0.68 -13.25
CA THR A 34 -18.34 0.34 -12.84
C THR A 34 -18.08 -1.16 -13.04
N PHE A 35 -18.98 -2.03 -12.63
CA PHE A 35 -18.85 -3.47 -12.83
C PHE A 35 -18.82 -3.83 -14.33
N VAL A 36 -19.75 -3.31 -15.12
CA VAL A 36 -19.79 -3.52 -16.58
C VAL A 36 -18.54 -2.93 -17.26
N GLY A 37 -18.07 -1.77 -16.79
CA GLY A 37 -16.85 -1.14 -17.29
C GLY A 37 -15.60 -1.95 -17.01
N ILE A 38 -15.48 -2.51 -15.81
CA ILE A 38 -14.36 -3.38 -15.42
C ILE A 38 -14.37 -4.66 -16.27
N GLU A 39 -15.49 -5.37 -16.35
CA GLU A 39 -15.57 -6.62 -17.11
C GLU A 39 -15.35 -6.39 -18.62
N ALA A 40 -15.84 -5.29 -19.18
CA ALA A 40 -15.53 -4.91 -20.55
C ALA A 40 -14.05 -4.56 -20.74
N GLY A 41 -13.46 -3.84 -19.80
CA GLY A 41 -12.02 -3.52 -19.80
C GLY A 41 -11.17 -4.79 -19.72
N VAL A 42 -11.54 -5.75 -18.85
CA VAL A 42 -10.87 -7.05 -18.77
C VAL A 42 -11.02 -7.83 -20.07
N PHE A 43 -12.24 -7.92 -20.63
CA PHE A 43 -12.46 -8.70 -21.83
C PHE A 43 -11.73 -8.16 -23.05
N PHE A 44 -11.86 -6.86 -23.31
CA PHE A 44 -11.24 -6.24 -24.49
C PHE A 44 -9.78 -5.94 -24.27
N GLY A 45 -9.40 -5.38 -23.11
CA GLY A 45 -8.02 -5.01 -22.82
C GLY A 45 -7.11 -6.22 -22.75
N PHE A 46 -7.50 -7.26 -22.03
CA PHE A 46 -6.69 -8.47 -21.93
C PHE A 46 -6.47 -9.12 -23.30
N LYS A 47 -7.57 -9.25 -24.09
CA LYS A 47 -7.52 -9.85 -25.43
C LYS A 47 -6.63 -9.09 -26.42
N GLU A 48 -6.58 -7.76 -26.30
CA GLU A 48 -5.74 -6.93 -27.17
C GLU A 48 -4.24 -6.99 -26.76
N LEU A 49 -3.98 -7.23 -25.49
CA LEU A 49 -2.65 -7.30 -24.92
C LEU A 49 -2.03 -8.70 -25.06
N ASP A 50 -2.83 -9.76 -24.90
CA ASP A 50 -2.42 -11.15 -25.10
C ASP A 50 -2.27 -11.43 -26.62
N ILE A 51 -1.15 -10.98 -27.18
CA ILE A 51 -0.89 -10.94 -28.62
C ILE A 51 -0.69 -12.35 -29.17
N ASN A 52 -0.04 -13.22 -28.38
CA ASN A 52 0.25 -14.58 -28.77
C ASN A 52 -0.89 -15.55 -28.45
N SER A 53 -1.96 -15.06 -27.80
CA SER A 53 -3.14 -15.83 -27.41
C SER A 53 -2.80 -17.01 -26.48
N SER A 54 -1.81 -16.83 -25.62
CA SER A 54 -1.40 -17.80 -24.60
C SER A 54 -2.42 -17.95 -23.47
N GLY A 55 -3.28 -16.93 -23.28
CA GLY A 55 -4.22 -16.81 -22.16
C GLY A 55 -3.61 -16.11 -20.94
N PHE A 56 -2.39 -15.63 -21.06
CA PHE A 56 -1.66 -14.86 -20.08
C PHE A 56 -1.04 -13.63 -20.75
N LEU A 57 -0.77 -12.57 -19.97
CA LEU A 57 0.09 -11.49 -20.43
C LEU A 57 1.51 -11.76 -19.95
N GLU A 58 2.43 -11.73 -20.86
CA GLU A 58 3.86 -11.85 -20.60
C GLU A 58 4.49 -10.45 -20.54
N LYS A 59 5.64 -10.35 -19.90
CA LYS A 59 6.32 -9.06 -19.69
C LYS A 59 6.60 -8.31 -21.01
N GLU A 60 6.85 -9.04 -22.10
CA GLU A 60 7.13 -8.53 -23.44
C GLU A 60 5.88 -7.94 -24.10
N GLU A 61 4.71 -8.35 -23.68
CA GLU A 61 3.40 -7.86 -24.16
C GLU A 61 2.93 -6.61 -23.38
N TRP A 62 3.49 -6.36 -22.22
CA TRP A 62 3.21 -5.18 -21.41
C TRP A 62 4.28 -4.11 -21.60
N SER A 63 3.93 -3.04 -22.30
CA SER A 63 4.85 -1.93 -22.63
C SER A 63 4.73 -0.72 -21.71
N GLU A 64 3.80 -0.75 -20.76
CA GLU A 64 3.49 0.39 -19.91
C GLU A 64 3.76 0.04 -18.43
N GLY A 65 4.64 0.82 -17.80
CA GLY A 65 4.88 0.75 -16.37
C GLY A 65 5.47 -0.56 -15.84
N MET A 66 5.34 -0.75 -14.55
CA MET A 66 5.89 -1.93 -13.88
C MET A 66 4.98 -3.16 -14.06
N PHE A 67 5.41 -4.14 -14.82
CA PHE A 67 4.71 -5.42 -14.99
C PHE A 67 4.38 -6.09 -13.63
N SER A 68 5.25 -5.92 -12.65
CA SER A 68 5.05 -6.43 -11.28
C SER A 68 3.83 -5.84 -10.56
N LEU A 69 3.20 -4.79 -11.09
CA LEU A 69 1.94 -4.27 -10.56
C LEU A 69 0.73 -5.11 -10.96
N LEU A 70 0.86 -5.86 -12.06
CA LEU A 70 -0.17 -6.76 -12.56
C LEU A 70 0.06 -8.19 -12.08
N ASP A 71 1.31 -8.61 -12.09
CA ASP A 71 1.75 -9.93 -11.63
C ASP A 71 1.76 -9.98 -10.10
N PHE A 72 0.60 -10.28 -9.51
CA PHE A 72 0.44 -10.29 -8.06
C PHE A 72 1.09 -11.50 -7.38
N ASN A 73 1.18 -12.62 -8.09
CA ASN A 73 1.74 -13.86 -7.55
C ASN A 73 3.25 -14.00 -7.81
N GLY A 74 3.82 -13.18 -8.71
CA GLY A 74 5.24 -13.15 -9.02
C GLY A 74 5.73 -14.30 -9.90
N ASP A 75 4.82 -14.95 -10.66
CA ASP A 75 5.14 -16.05 -11.56
C ASP A 75 5.62 -15.59 -12.95
N ASN A 76 5.70 -14.29 -13.18
CA ASN A 76 6.00 -13.59 -14.43
C ASN A 76 4.96 -13.76 -15.54
N LEU A 77 3.76 -14.18 -15.18
CA LEU A 77 2.60 -14.26 -16.06
C LEU A 77 1.44 -13.50 -15.41
N VAL A 78 0.61 -12.83 -16.20
CA VAL A 78 -0.58 -12.16 -15.68
C VAL A 78 -1.81 -12.84 -16.27
N ASN A 79 -2.59 -13.48 -15.43
CA ASN A 79 -3.86 -14.08 -15.83
C ASN A 79 -5.00 -13.06 -15.82
N LYS A 80 -6.19 -13.46 -16.30
CA LYS A 80 -7.36 -12.55 -16.37
C LYS A 80 -7.86 -12.08 -15.00
N ASP A 81 -7.66 -12.86 -13.96
CA ASP A 81 -8.12 -12.48 -12.62
C ASP A 81 -7.19 -11.44 -12.01
N GLU A 82 -5.88 -11.55 -12.21
CA GLU A 82 -4.90 -10.55 -11.86
C GLU A 82 -5.12 -9.26 -12.63
N PHE A 83 -5.36 -9.35 -13.93
CA PHE A 83 -5.68 -8.19 -14.76
C PHE A 83 -6.99 -7.52 -14.34
N ARG A 84 -8.02 -8.30 -13.96
CA ARG A 84 -9.28 -7.78 -13.40
C ARG A 84 -9.05 -7.04 -12.09
N GLU A 85 -8.25 -7.61 -11.19
CA GLU A 85 -7.94 -6.99 -9.90
C GLU A 85 -7.13 -5.71 -10.09
N PHE A 86 -6.17 -5.70 -11.00
CA PHE A 86 -5.44 -4.50 -11.39
C PHE A 86 -6.41 -3.39 -11.86
N ILE A 87 -7.30 -3.69 -12.82
CA ILE A 87 -8.28 -2.70 -13.31
C ILE A 87 -9.18 -2.21 -12.17
N ARG A 88 -9.65 -3.11 -11.31
CA ARG A 88 -10.49 -2.77 -10.16
C ARG A 88 -9.78 -1.82 -9.20
N GLU A 89 -8.54 -2.08 -8.87
CA GLU A 89 -7.77 -1.24 -7.97
C GLU A 89 -7.46 0.13 -8.59
N TYR A 90 -7.11 0.16 -9.87
CA TYR A 90 -6.82 1.41 -10.59
C TYR A 90 -8.08 2.24 -10.90
N SER A 91 -9.26 1.65 -10.87
CA SER A 91 -10.51 2.40 -11.04
C SER A 91 -11.00 3.14 -9.79
N LYS A 92 -10.34 2.92 -8.63
CA LYS A 92 -10.64 3.66 -7.41
C LYS A 92 -10.01 5.05 -7.49
N GLU A 93 -10.79 6.06 -7.15
CA GLU A 93 -10.30 7.44 -7.05
C GLU A 93 -9.28 7.55 -5.92
N PHE A 94 -8.09 8.04 -6.23
CA PHE A 94 -7.05 8.26 -5.25
C PHE A 94 -7.22 9.60 -4.54
N SER A 95 -6.94 9.62 -3.25
CA SER A 95 -6.83 10.84 -2.45
C SER A 95 -5.75 10.69 -1.40
N TRP A 96 -4.98 11.77 -1.18
CA TRP A 96 -4.04 11.85 -0.07
C TRP A 96 -4.70 12.01 1.29
N GLU A 97 -5.99 12.36 1.32
CA GLU A 97 -6.80 12.43 2.52
C GLU A 97 -8.10 11.67 2.35
N ASN A 98 -8.40 10.74 3.24
CA ASN A 98 -9.61 9.94 3.19
C ASN A 98 -10.42 10.06 4.49
N GLN A 99 -11.70 9.74 4.42
CA GLN A 99 -12.60 9.71 5.58
C GLN A 99 -12.76 8.28 6.08
N LEU A 100 -12.97 8.15 7.38
CA LEU A 100 -13.32 6.86 7.98
C LEU A 100 -14.64 6.34 7.38
N ASN A 101 -14.71 5.02 7.27
CA ASN A 101 -15.95 4.38 6.86
C ASN A 101 -16.95 4.42 8.02
N ASP A 102 -18.08 5.07 7.84
CA ASP A 102 -19.16 5.26 8.83
C ASP A 102 -19.87 3.96 9.24
N ARG A 103 -19.60 2.85 8.56
CA ARG A 103 -20.08 1.52 8.97
C ARG A 103 -19.41 1.01 10.25
N TYR A 104 -18.26 1.57 10.62
CA TYR A 104 -17.51 1.18 11.80
C TYR A 104 -17.65 2.23 12.89
N VAL A 105 -17.75 1.76 14.13
CA VAL A 105 -17.57 2.61 15.30
C VAL A 105 -16.09 2.59 15.68
N PHE A 106 -15.48 3.73 15.87
CA PHE A 106 -14.07 3.87 16.18
C PHE A 106 -13.86 4.30 17.63
N PRO A 107 -12.75 3.91 18.27
CA PRO A 107 -12.43 4.37 19.61
C PRO A 107 -12.11 5.88 19.57
N GLU A 108 -12.42 6.58 20.65
CA GLU A 108 -12.13 8.02 20.81
C GLU A 108 -10.63 8.34 20.71
N GLN A 109 -9.78 7.36 20.94
CA GLN A 109 -8.32 7.43 20.84
C GLN A 109 -7.83 7.52 19.40
N LEU A 110 -8.65 7.15 18.42
CA LEU A 110 -8.34 7.31 17.00
C LEU A 110 -8.63 8.74 16.54
N LYS A 111 -7.63 9.41 16.00
CA LYS A 111 -7.73 10.80 15.52
C LYS A 111 -7.23 10.90 14.09
N LYS A 112 -7.84 11.81 13.32
CA LYS A 112 -7.28 12.22 12.02
C LYS A 112 -6.15 13.22 12.25
N GLY A 113 -5.03 13.02 11.55
CA GLY A 113 -3.94 13.96 11.43
C GLY A 113 -3.63 14.24 9.97
N ALA A 114 -2.92 15.32 9.74
CA ALA A 114 -2.41 15.67 8.42
C ALA A 114 -1.12 16.47 8.56
N PHE A 115 -0.35 16.53 7.47
CA PHE A 115 0.83 17.37 7.34
C PHE A 115 1.00 17.83 5.89
N GLU A 116 1.69 18.95 5.71
CA GLU A 116 2.07 19.44 4.38
C GLU A 116 3.31 18.70 3.90
N SER A 117 3.16 17.99 2.79
CA SER A 117 4.25 17.33 2.10
C SER A 117 4.99 18.30 1.21
N THR A 118 6.29 18.41 1.41
CA THR A 118 7.17 19.19 0.51
C THR A 118 7.49 18.42 -0.77
N LEU A 119 7.46 17.10 -0.71
CA LEU A 119 7.71 16.23 -1.85
C LEU A 119 6.55 16.26 -2.86
N MET A 120 5.31 16.29 -2.35
CA MET A 120 4.11 16.23 -3.18
C MET A 120 3.43 17.58 -3.38
N ASP A 121 3.87 18.62 -2.67
CA ASP A 121 3.23 19.95 -2.64
C ASP A 121 1.72 19.86 -2.35
N THR A 122 1.36 19.03 -1.36
CA THR A 122 -0.04 18.80 -0.96
C THR A 122 -0.13 18.35 0.50
N THR A 123 -1.34 18.45 1.06
CA THR A 123 -1.65 17.94 2.39
C THR A 123 -1.83 16.41 2.33
N ILE A 124 -1.17 15.69 3.24
CA ILE A 124 -1.25 14.24 3.36
C ILE A 124 -1.85 13.85 4.69
N GLY A 125 -2.92 13.05 4.62
CA GLY A 125 -3.63 12.54 5.77
C GLY A 125 -2.99 11.28 6.36
N TYR A 126 -3.20 11.11 7.66
CA TYR A 126 -2.97 9.87 8.39
C TYR A 126 -4.00 9.73 9.50
N TYR A 127 -4.26 8.51 9.97
CA TYR A 127 -4.95 8.31 11.24
C TYR A 127 -3.95 7.89 12.30
N ILE A 128 -4.19 8.32 13.53
CA ILE A 128 -3.34 8.00 14.67
C ILE A 128 -4.20 7.55 15.83
N TYR A 129 -3.86 6.37 16.37
CA TYR A 129 -4.38 5.89 17.63
C TYR A 129 -3.37 6.25 18.74
N ILE A 130 -3.85 7.00 19.74
CA ILE A 130 -3.07 7.44 20.90
C ILE A 130 -3.67 6.75 22.14
N PRO A 131 -2.93 5.84 22.80
CA PRO A 131 -3.46 5.11 23.96
C PRO A 131 -3.69 6.04 25.17
N ASP A 132 -4.61 5.69 26.05
CA ASP A 132 -4.95 6.48 27.25
C ASP A 132 -3.73 6.75 28.12
N ALA A 133 -2.84 5.77 28.25
CA ALA A 133 -1.56 5.91 28.95
C ALA A 133 -0.70 7.09 28.45
N TYR A 134 -0.88 7.53 27.21
CA TYR A 134 -0.19 8.70 26.69
C TYR A 134 -0.58 9.98 27.42
N HIS A 135 -1.83 10.10 27.86
CA HIS A 135 -2.33 11.26 28.59
C HIS A 135 -2.08 11.14 30.11
N GLU A 136 -1.97 9.92 30.61
CA GLU A 136 -1.76 9.63 32.03
C GLU A 136 -0.26 9.68 32.42
N GLN A 137 0.64 9.27 31.52
CA GLN A 137 2.08 9.14 31.77
C GLN A 137 2.85 10.21 31.00
N LEU A 138 2.85 11.43 31.49
CA LEU A 138 3.35 12.61 30.78
C LEU A 138 4.85 12.56 30.42
N ASP A 139 5.66 11.89 31.24
CA ASP A 139 7.11 11.77 31.04
C ASP A 139 7.50 10.57 30.15
N LYS A 140 6.56 9.66 29.86
CA LYS A 140 6.80 8.46 29.08
C LYS A 140 6.86 8.78 27.58
N ARG A 141 7.83 8.15 26.91
CA ARG A 141 7.85 8.05 25.44
C ARG A 141 7.32 6.68 25.03
N PHE A 142 6.62 6.65 23.90
CA PHE A 142 5.88 5.48 23.44
C PHE A 142 6.51 4.91 22.19
N ARG A 143 6.47 3.58 22.07
CA ARG A 143 6.75 2.91 20.80
C ARG A 143 5.72 3.33 19.77
N THR A 144 6.12 3.30 18.51
CA THR A 144 5.25 3.62 17.37
C THR A 144 5.17 2.45 16.43
N VAL A 145 3.99 2.18 15.91
CA VAL A 145 3.75 1.20 14.85
C VAL A 145 3.12 1.93 13.67
N TYR A 146 3.75 1.85 12.52
CA TYR A 146 3.21 2.35 11.26
C TYR A 146 2.50 1.20 10.56
N TYR A 147 1.18 1.34 10.43
CA TYR A 147 0.33 0.35 9.77
C TYR A 147 0.17 0.69 8.30
N LEU A 148 0.60 -0.21 7.44
CA LEU A 148 0.57 -0.10 5.99
C LEU A 148 -0.60 -0.91 5.45
N HIS A 149 -1.57 -0.20 4.84
CA HIS A 149 -2.81 -0.81 4.34
C HIS A 149 -2.57 -1.76 3.16
N GLY A 150 -3.52 -2.66 2.95
CA GLY A 150 -3.59 -3.50 1.76
C GLY A 150 -4.26 -2.81 0.58
N GLY A 151 -4.15 -3.42 -0.61
CA GLY A 151 -4.78 -2.97 -1.85
C GLY A 151 -4.24 -1.63 -2.36
N ARG A 152 -4.87 -1.13 -3.43
CA ARG A 152 -4.58 0.16 -4.10
C ARG A 152 -5.88 0.90 -4.37
N PRO A 153 -5.85 2.23 -4.59
CA PRO A 153 -4.76 3.16 -4.28
C PRO A 153 -4.58 3.33 -2.76
N GLY A 154 -3.62 4.16 -2.34
CA GLY A 154 -3.39 4.52 -0.94
C GLY A 154 -4.64 5.07 -0.25
N ASN A 155 -4.85 4.62 0.99
CA ASN A 155 -5.97 5.07 1.80
C ASN A 155 -5.70 4.77 3.29
N GLU A 156 -5.39 5.80 4.06
CA GLU A 156 -5.08 5.71 5.48
C GLU A 156 -6.28 5.31 6.34
N ALA A 157 -7.49 5.48 5.82
CA ALA A 157 -8.73 5.14 6.53
C ALA A 157 -9.16 3.68 6.31
N ARG A 158 -8.60 2.99 5.29
CA ARG A 158 -9.09 1.68 4.81
C ARG A 158 -9.16 0.65 5.92
N GLU A 159 -8.11 0.51 6.69
CA GLU A 159 -7.99 -0.50 7.74
C GLU A 159 -7.94 0.10 9.13
N ALA A 160 -8.35 1.38 9.26
CA ALA A 160 -8.41 2.07 10.55
C ALA A 160 -9.36 1.38 11.55
N PHE A 161 -10.29 0.51 11.09
CA PHE A 161 -11.15 -0.30 11.96
C PHE A 161 -10.34 -1.24 12.89
N ILE A 162 -9.11 -1.57 12.53
CA ILE A 162 -8.18 -2.36 13.37
C ILE A 162 -7.92 -1.64 14.70
N SER A 163 -8.05 -0.30 14.75
CA SER A 163 -7.91 0.47 15.99
C SER A 163 -8.84 -0.02 17.13
N ASN A 164 -9.98 -0.64 16.81
CA ASN A 164 -10.86 -1.25 17.81
C ASN A 164 -10.19 -2.46 18.50
N TYR A 165 -9.51 -3.29 17.73
CA TYR A 165 -8.79 -4.45 18.29
C TYR A 165 -7.58 -3.99 19.09
N ILE A 166 -6.85 -2.99 18.58
CA ILE A 166 -5.70 -2.37 19.26
C ILE A 166 -6.15 -1.77 20.58
N HIS A 167 -7.26 -1.04 20.59
CA HIS A 167 -7.83 -0.45 21.81
C HIS A 167 -8.16 -1.52 22.84
N ASN A 168 -8.87 -2.58 22.45
CA ASN A 168 -9.23 -3.66 23.35
C ASN A 168 -8.00 -4.38 23.95
N ILE A 169 -6.95 -4.60 23.13
CA ILE A 169 -5.70 -5.21 23.59
C ILE A 169 -5.00 -4.32 24.61
N PHE A 170 -4.99 -3.00 24.44
CA PHE A 170 -4.32 -2.08 25.34
C PHE A 170 -5.12 -1.77 26.63
N GLN A 171 -6.40 -2.17 26.69
CA GLN A 171 -7.13 -2.19 27.95
C GLN A 171 -6.65 -3.33 28.87
N ASP A 172 -6.01 -4.37 28.31
CA ASP A 172 -5.33 -5.40 29.08
C ASP A 172 -3.94 -4.90 29.48
N ALA A 173 -3.76 -4.61 30.77
CA ALA A 173 -2.53 -4.05 31.33
C ALA A 173 -1.28 -4.94 31.18
N THR A 174 -1.40 -6.11 30.55
CA THR A 174 -0.27 -7.02 30.29
C THR A 174 0.59 -6.58 29.10
N ILE A 175 0.07 -5.70 28.23
CA ILE A 175 0.75 -5.24 27.01
C ILE A 175 1.09 -3.76 27.14
N ASP A 176 2.37 -3.44 26.93
CA ASP A 176 2.83 -2.05 26.94
C ASP A 176 2.25 -1.30 25.71
N PRO A 177 1.42 -0.27 25.92
CA PRO A 177 0.72 0.38 24.84
C PRO A 177 1.65 1.16 23.90
N ALA A 178 1.30 1.19 22.63
CA ALA A 178 2.00 1.89 21.57
C ALA A 178 1.09 2.88 20.82
N ILE A 179 1.68 3.87 20.19
CA ILE A 179 1.00 4.74 19.22
C ILE A 179 0.94 4.00 17.89
N TYR A 180 -0.25 3.92 17.26
CA TYR A 180 -0.42 3.37 15.92
C TYR A 180 -0.71 4.47 14.91
N ILE A 181 -0.02 4.44 13.79
CA ILE A 181 -0.17 5.39 12.68
C ILE A 181 -0.62 4.62 11.44
N PHE A 182 -1.84 4.91 10.96
CA PHE A 182 -2.37 4.36 9.71
C PHE A 182 -1.94 5.28 8.57
N VAL A 183 -1.19 4.72 7.64
CA VAL A 183 -0.44 5.45 6.63
C VAL A 183 -1.20 5.48 5.30
N ASN A 184 -1.24 6.64 4.63
CA ASN A 184 -1.58 6.69 3.22
C ASN A 184 -0.36 6.30 2.39
N GLY A 185 -0.47 5.22 1.63
CA GLY A 185 0.65 4.63 0.89
C GLY A 185 0.91 5.27 -0.48
N GLY A 186 0.18 6.33 -0.84
CA GLY A 186 0.25 6.88 -2.19
C GLY A 186 -0.48 6.04 -3.24
N GLU A 187 -0.53 6.49 -4.47
CA GLU A 187 -1.32 5.87 -5.53
C GLU A 187 -0.91 4.41 -5.79
N LEU A 188 0.37 4.09 -5.67
CA LEU A 188 0.91 2.73 -5.82
C LEU A 188 1.05 1.94 -4.52
N SER A 189 0.43 2.38 -3.42
CA SER A 189 0.46 1.69 -2.14
C SER A 189 1.88 1.32 -1.69
N HIS A 190 2.55 2.32 -1.09
CA HIS A 190 3.86 2.19 -0.47
C HIS A 190 5.05 2.05 -1.43
N TYR A 191 4.86 2.38 -2.72
CA TYR A 191 5.93 2.50 -3.71
C TYR A 191 6.09 3.94 -4.17
N ASN A 192 7.29 4.25 -4.70
CA ASN A 192 7.51 5.47 -5.46
C ASN A 192 7.27 5.21 -6.94
N SER A 193 6.74 6.20 -7.64
CA SER A 193 6.59 6.19 -9.10
C SER A 193 6.70 7.60 -9.65
N ASP A 194 7.69 7.82 -10.48
CA ASP A 194 7.86 9.08 -11.22
C ASP A 194 6.75 9.26 -12.26
N GLU A 195 6.31 8.16 -12.89
CA GLU A 195 5.25 8.17 -13.91
C GLU A 195 3.92 8.68 -13.36
N LEU A 196 3.57 8.28 -12.13
CA LEU A 196 2.34 8.69 -11.45
C LEU A 196 2.54 9.89 -10.52
N ASN A 197 3.76 10.43 -10.47
CA ASN A 197 4.12 11.47 -9.50
C ASN A 197 3.60 11.12 -8.09
N SER A 198 3.89 9.91 -7.63
CA SER A 198 3.40 9.37 -6.36
C SER A 198 4.54 8.69 -5.61
N TYR A 199 4.88 9.22 -4.43
CA TYR A 199 6.07 8.85 -3.67
C TYR A 199 5.71 8.33 -2.28
N GLY A 200 4.85 7.30 -2.21
CA GLY A 200 4.32 6.76 -0.96
C GLY A 200 5.40 6.25 0.01
N GLU A 201 6.48 5.66 -0.52
CA GLU A 201 7.63 5.23 0.28
C GLU A 201 8.37 6.43 0.88
N ASP A 202 8.78 7.37 0.05
CA ASP A 202 9.57 8.53 0.49
C ASP A 202 8.78 9.42 1.45
N ILE A 203 7.48 9.55 1.24
CA ILE A 203 6.58 10.26 2.17
C ILE A 203 6.62 9.60 3.55
N LEU A 204 6.49 8.29 3.63
CA LEU A 204 6.57 7.59 4.91
C LEU A 204 7.92 7.81 5.60
N ILE A 205 9.00 7.57 4.87
CA ILE A 205 10.35 7.52 5.42
C ILE A 205 10.88 8.93 5.74
N ASN A 206 10.73 9.87 4.80
CA ASN A 206 11.41 11.16 4.86
C ASN A 206 10.53 12.27 5.43
N GLU A 207 9.20 12.12 5.46
CA GLU A 207 8.30 13.17 5.91
C GLU A 207 7.41 12.74 7.09
N LEU A 208 6.64 11.64 6.97
CA LEU A 208 5.68 11.24 8.00
C LEU A 208 6.38 10.80 9.30
N ILE A 209 7.39 9.93 9.23
CA ILE A 209 8.13 9.49 10.42
C ILE A 209 8.72 10.69 11.16
N PRO A 210 9.48 11.59 10.51
CA PRO A 210 9.99 12.79 11.19
C PRO A 210 8.89 13.72 11.71
N HIS A 211 7.75 13.82 11.01
CA HIS A 211 6.61 14.60 11.48
C HIS A 211 6.02 14.05 12.78
N ILE A 212 5.80 12.73 12.85
CA ILE A 212 5.28 12.06 14.05
C ILE A 212 6.25 12.19 15.22
N ASP A 213 7.55 12.00 14.99
CA ASP A 213 8.56 12.09 16.05
C ASP A 213 8.71 13.52 16.62
N ARG A 214 8.45 14.55 15.81
CA ARG A 214 8.43 15.96 16.28
C ARG A 214 7.15 16.30 17.05
N LYS A 215 6.02 15.70 16.66
CA LYS A 215 4.71 16.09 17.18
C LYS A 215 4.30 15.31 18.43
N TYR A 216 4.78 14.07 18.56
CA TYR A 216 4.38 13.18 19.63
C TYR A 216 5.58 12.68 20.45
N ARG A 217 5.33 12.22 21.66
CA ARG A 217 6.33 11.63 22.55
C ARG A 217 6.64 10.19 22.13
N THR A 218 7.37 10.03 21.05
CA THR A 218 7.80 8.75 20.50
C THR A 218 9.19 8.35 21.00
N ILE A 219 9.45 7.05 21.02
CA ILE A 219 10.81 6.52 21.07
C ILE A 219 11.31 6.55 19.63
N ASN A 220 12.10 7.57 19.28
CA ASN A 220 12.45 7.93 17.91
C ASN A 220 13.67 7.19 17.35
N ASP A 221 13.95 6.02 17.86
CA ASP A 221 15.00 5.13 17.39
C ASP A 221 14.42 3.80 16.84
N ARG A 222 15.31 2.97 16.31
CA ARG A 222 14.97 1.66 15.75
C ARG A 222 14.19 0.78 16.73
N GLN A 223 14.53 0.78 18.01
CA GLN A 223 13.94 -0.10 19.02
C GLN A 223 12.50 0.31 19.36
N GLY A 224 12.21 1.60 19.20
CA GLY A 224 10.90 2.17 19.44
C GLY A 224 9.97 2.14 18.24
N ARG A 225 10.45 1.73 17.05
CA ARG A 225 9.67 1.84 15.81
C ARG A 225 9.42 0.50 15.16
N GLY A 226 8.13 0.20 14.93
CA GLY A 226 7.66 -1.00 14.25
C GLY A 226 6.91 -0.69 12.95
N LEU A 227 6.86 -1.69 12.10
CA LEU A 227 5.99 -1.73 10.91
C LEU A 227 5.01 -2.90 11.04
N GLU A 228 3.79 -2.65 10.66
CA GLU A 228 2.76 -3.66 10.48
C GLU A 228 2.05 -3.43 9.15
N GLY A 229 1.64 -4.49 8.46
CA GLY A 229 0.92 -4.32 7.21
C GLY A 229 0.26 -5.59 6.70
N PHE A 230 -0.78 -5.40 5.91
CA PHE A 230 -1.56 -6.48 5.31
C PHE A 230 -1.50 -6.43 3.79
N SER A 231 -1.46 -7.59 3.13
CA SER A 231 -1.46 -7.71 1.66
C SER A 231 -0.35 -6.87 1.01
N GLN A 232 -0.67 -5.84 0.23
CA GLN A 232 0.32 -4.91 -0.34
C GLN A 232 1.15 -4.22 0.75
N GLY A 233 0.54 -3.87 1.90
CA GLY A 233 1.24 -3.35 3.06
C GLY A 233 2.20 -4.36 3.66
N GLY A 234 1.82 -5.65 3.72
CA GLY A 234 2.71 -6.73 4.17
C GLY A 234 3.95 -6.87 3.29
N ARG A 235 3.81 -6.77 1.96
CA ARG A 235 4.95 -6.73 1.02
C ARG A 235 5.85 -5.52 1.28
N ALA A 236 5.24 -4.35 1.48
CA ALA A 236 5.99 -3.12 1.74
C ALA A 236 6.76 -3.19 3.05
N VAL A 237 6.14 -3.69 4.12
CA VAL A 237 6.76 -3.90 5.43
C VAL A 237 8.02 -4.79 5.32
N THR A 238 7.92 -5.90 4.60
CA THR A 238 9.05 -6.80 4.38
C THR A 238 10.18 -6.10 3.63
N ARG A 239 9.86 -5.38 2.55
CA ARG A 239 10.84 -4.61 1.78
C ARG A 239 11.51 -3.53 2.64
N PHE A 240 10.73 -2.75 3.38
CA PHE A 240 11.25 -1.65 4.20
C PHE A 240 12.14 -2.12 5.34
N MET A 241 11.87 -3.30 5.90
CA MET A 241 12.73 -3.91 6.90
C MET A 241 14.16 -4.11 6.38
N PHE A 242 14.30 -4.59 5.14
CA PHE A 242 15.61 -4.81 4.54
C PHE A 242 16.23 -3.51 4.00
N LYS A 243 15.41 -2.65 3.39
CA LYS A 243 15.89 -1.39 2.82
C LYS A 243 16.29 -0.35 3.90
N TYR A 244 15.60 -0.35 5.05
CA TYR A 244 15.78 0.60 6.13
C TYR A 244 16.07 -0.08 7.48
N PRO A 245 17.13 -0.89 7.59
CA PRO A 245 17.38 -1.70 8.78
C PRO A 245 17.64 -0.88 10.04
N ASN A 246 18.06 0.38 9.88
CA ASN A 246 18.32 1.30 10.99
C ASN A 246 17.07 2.04 11.48
N LEU A 247 15.95 1.98 10.76
CA LEU A 247 14.72 2.68 11.13
C LEU A 247 13.75 1.81 11.92
N PHE A 248 13.65 0.52 11.61
CA PHE A 248 12.63 -0.35 12.16
C PHE A 248 13.24 -1.53 12.93
N GLY A 249 12.79 -1.73 14.16
CA GLY A 249 13.24 -2.81 15.02
C GLY A 249 12.37 -4.06 14.96
N THR A 250 11.10 -3.89 14.61
CA THR A 250 10.12 -4.97 14.57
C THR A 250 9.23 -4.82 13.36
N VAL A 251 8.87 -5.92 12.72
CA VAL A 251 7.90 -5.94 11.62
C VAL A 251 6.90 -7.07 11.80
N SER A 252 5.66 -6.81 11.39
CA SER A 252 4.58 -7.79 11.29
C SER A 252 4.00 -7.70 9.88
N ALA A 253 4.12 -8.78 9.12
CA ALA A 253 3.69 -8.82 7.72
C ALA A 253 2.61 -9.89 7.53
N GLY A 254 1.40 -9.46 7.20
CA GLY A 254 0.23 -10.31 7.03
C GLY A 254 -0.23 -10.42 5.58
N GLY A 255 -0.57 -11.63 5.11
CA GLY A 255 -1.30 -11.88 3.85
C GLY A 255 -0.64 -11.37 2.57
N GLY A 256 0.65 -11.06 2.57
CA GLY A 256 1.38 -10.62 1.40
C GLY A 256 1.91 -11.80 0.59
N SER A 257 1.99 -11.64 -0.73
CA SER A 257 2.77 -12.57 -1.56
C SER A 257 4.25 -12.29 -1.33
N TYR A 258 4.94 -13.17 -0.61
CA TYR A 258 6.32 -12.96 -0.22
C TYR A 258 7.28 -13.74 -1.13
N VAL A 259 7.91 -13.03 -2.05
CA VAL A 259 9.10 -13.52 -2.74
C VAL A 259 10.30 -12.85 -2.10
N ILE A 260 10.73 -13.39 -0.96
CA ILE A 260 11.75 -12.77 -0.08
C ILE A 260 13.02 -12.43 -0.85
N GLU A 261 13.53 -13.33 -1.69
CA GLU A 261 14.73 -13.05 -2.50
C GLU A 261 14.56 -11.85 -3.43
N LYS A 262 13.38 -11.71 -4.06
CA LYS A 262 13.08 -10.58 -4.94
C LYS A 262 12.96 -9.30 -4.12
N GLN A 263 12.31 -9.36 -2.96
CA GLN A 263 12.13 -8.19 -2.10
C GLN A 263 13.44 -7.68 -1.51
N ILE A 264 14.37 -8.60 -1.21
CA ILE A 264 15.73 -8.25 -0.79
C ILE A 264 16.50 -7.61 -1.97
N LYS A 265 16.41 -8.17 -3.16
CA LYS A 265 17.07 -7.62 -4.36
C LYS A 265 16.48 -6.28 -4.81
N ASP A 266 15.16 -6.09 -4.65
CA ASP A 266 14.46 -4.84 -4.96
C ASP A 266 14.70 -3.75 -3.89
N SER A 267 15.30 -4.08 -2.75
CA SER A 267 15.76 -3.13 -1.76
C SER A 267 17.14 -2.59 -2.16
N GLU A 268 17.18 -1.57 -2.99
CA GLU A 268 18.45 -0.85 -3.27
C GLU A 268 19.11 -0.40 -1.95
N GLY A 269 20.40 -0.72 -1.80
CA GLY A 269 21.15 -0.39 -0.60
C GLY A 269 21.04 -1.41 0.55
N TYR A 270 20.54 -2.64 0.25
CA TYR A 270 20.66 -3.73 1.21
C TYR A 270 22.14 -4.01 1.47
N GLU A 271 22.55 -3.73 2.69
CA GLU A 271 23.84 -4.16 3.25
C GLU A 271 23.58 -5.24 4.28
N ASP A 272 24.42 -6.28 4.28
CA ASP A 272 24.39 -7.31 5.31
C ASP A 272 24.66 -6.65 6.68
N ASP A 273 23.61 -6.46 7.47
CA ASP A 273 23.71 -5.84 8.79
C ASP A 273 24.01 -6.95 9.81
N PRO A 274 25.21 -6.93 10.45
CA PRO A 274 25.57 -7.93 11.45
C PRO A 274 24.64 -7.96 12.67
N ARG A 275 23.67 -7.05 12.75
CA ARG A 275 22.60 -7.04 13.76
C ARG A 275 21.33 -7.74 13.31
N ASP A 276 21.32 -8.41 12.15
CA ASP A 276 20.14 -9.09 11.58
C ASP A 276 19.60 -10.22 12.45
N ASP A 277 20.43 -10.79 13.31
CA ASP A 277 20.03 -11.77 14.31
C ASP A 277 19.02 -11.23 15.35
N LYS A 278 18.83 -9.91 15.42
CA LYS A 278 17.88 -9.23 16.32
C LYS A 278 16.61 -8.74 15.65
N LYS A 279 16.40 -9.02 14.37
CA LYS A 279 15.16 -8.66 13.66
C LYS A 279 14.06 -9.69 14.00
N ASN A 280 12.95 -9.20 14.49
CA ASN A 280 11.76 -10.01 14.71
C ASN A 280 10.83 -9.84 13.50
N ILE A 281 10.71 -10.88 12.68
CA ILE A 281 9.82 -10.93 11.54
C ILE A 281 8.70 -11.91 11.84
N TYR A 282 7.46 -11.45 11.75
CA TYR A 282 6.27 -12.27 11.90
C TYR A 282 5.53 -12.32 10.57
N PHE A 283 5.47 -13.49 9.95
CA PHE A 283 4.67 -13.74 8.75
C PHE A 283 3.36 -14.42 9.14
N VAL A 284 2.25 -13.83 8.73
CA VAL A 284 0.93 -14.41 8.91
C VAL A 284 0.32 -14.63 7.53
N GLY A 285 0.14 -15.89 7.16
CA GLY A 285 -0.52 -16.30 5.93
C GLY A 285 -1.89 -16.92 6.20
N ALA A 286 -2.86 -16.74 5.31
CA ALA A 286 -4.12 -17.45 5.33
C ALA A 286 -3.89 -18.85 4.70
N GLY A 287 -4.07 -19.91 5.48
CA GLY A 287 -3.60 -21.27 5.17
C GLY A 287 -4.10 -21.93 3.88
N ASN A 288 -5.06 -21.37 3.15
CA ASN A 288 -5.55 -21.83 1.86
C ASN A 288 -5.64 -20.71 0.83
N ASP A 289 -4.97 -19.61 1.07
CA ASP A 289 -4.91 -18.49 0.15
C ASP A 289 -3.80 -18.75 -0.88
N ALA A 290 -4.14 -18.89 -2.13
CA ALA A 290 -3.17 -19.05 -3.23
C ALA A 290 -2.20 -17.85 -3.34
N TRP A 291 -2.51 -16.76 -2.66
CA TRP A 291 -1.71 -15.53 -2.64
C TRP A 291 -0.68 -15.49 -1.51
N SER A 292 -0.70 -16.43 -0.57
CA SER A 292 0.13 -16.44 0.63
C SER A 292 1.28 -17.48 0.63
N LEU A 293 1.50 -18.14 -0.51
CA LEU A 293 2.58 -19.13 -0.68
C LEU A 293 3.71 -18.60 -1.54
#